data_c4d1afca1bfd29ad65c2f9769cf3bbe9
#
_entry.id   c4d1afca1bfd29ad65c2f9769cf3bbe9
#
_cell.length_a   1.000
_cell.length_b   1.000
_cell.length_c   1.000
_cell.angle_alpha   90.00
_cell.angle_beta   90.00
_cell.angle_gamma   90.00
#
_symmetry.space_group_name_H-M   'P 1'
#
loop_
_entity.id
_entity.type
_entity.pdbx_description
1 polymer ?
#
loop_
_entity_poly.entity_id
_entity_poly.type
_entity_poly.pdbx_seq_one_letter_code
_entity_poly.pdbx_strand_id
1 'polypeptide(L)'
;MSTMNLNDFRNYVQQFKGCGLNRIYLHWSAGRYTNIEDAYHISIGKDGDINVMHPLDKVLAATWKRNTGSVAVSMMCCFDAVCYSRSNVDFGSEPPTMAQIEAMSKVVCILCEELGLELTARDVLTHSEIADIDGYGVG
;
A
#
# COMPACT_ATOMS: atom_id res chain seq x y z
N MET A 1 12.45 10.01 -4.24
CA MET A 1 11.05 9.78 -4.66
C MET A 1 10.92 9.96 -6.16
N SER A 2 10.24 9.06 -6.83
CA SER A 2 9.92 9.13 -8.26
C SER A 2 8.43 8.99 -8.46
N THR A 3 7.81 9.95 -9.16
CA THR A 3 6.40 9.86 -9.55
C THR A 3 6.32 9.24 -10.93
N MET A 4 5.52 8.21 -11.08
CA MET A 4 5.45 7.41 -12.31
C MET A 4 4.03 7.34 -12.84
N ASN A 5 3.88 7.26 -14.18
CA ASN A 5 2.65 6.82 -14.79
C ASN A 5 2.56 5.28 -14.74
N LEU A 6 1.42 4.71 -15.15
CA LEU A 6 1.19 3.27 -15.06
C LEU A 6 2.16 2.45 -15.92
N ASN A 7 2.52 2.94 -17.12
CA ASN A 7 3.46 2.22 -17.99
C ASN A 7 4.86 2.21 -17.38
N ASP A 8 5.32 3.35 -16.88
CA ASP A 8 6.62 3.45 -16.22
C ASP A 8 6.66 2.60 -14.96
N PHE A 9 5.57 2.57 -14.21
CA PHE A 9 5.47 1.74 -13.01
C PHE A 9 5.55 0.27 -13.35
N ARG A 10 4.84 -0.20 -14.38
CA ARG A 10 4.92 -1.60 -14.84
C ARG A 10 6.34 -1.97 -15.22
N ASN A 11 7.02 -1.14 -15.99
CA ASN A 11 8.42 -1.37 -16.37
C ASN A 11 9.34 -1.43 -15.16
N TYR A 12 9.10 -0.55 -14.19
CA TYR A 12 9.85 -0.53 -12.93
C TYR A 12 9.68 -1.84 -12.14
N VAL A 13 8.44 -2.31 -11.99
CA VAL A 13 8.13 -3.54 -11.24
C VAL A 13 8.79 -4.76 -11.87
N GLN A 14 8.90 -4.82 -13.19
CA GLN A 14 9.54 -5.93 -13.89
C GLN A 14 10.98 -6.19 -13.44
N GLN A 15 11.67 -5.18 -12.97
CA GLN A 15 13.04 -5.31 -12.45
C GLN A 15 13.12 -6.16 -11.19
N PHE A 16 12.00 -6.35 -10.49
CA PHE A 16 11.95 -7.08 -9.22
C PHE A 16 11.40 -8.49 -9.35
N LYS A 17 11.19 -8.99 -10.57
CA LYS A 17 10.84 -10.39 -10.79
C LYS A 17 11.95 -11.28 -10.25
N GLY A 18 11.59 -12.30 -9.49
CA GLY A 18 12.56 -13.23 -8.92
C GLY A 18 13.28 -12.73 -7.68
N CYS A 19 12.91 -11.56 -7.13
CA CYS A 19 13.51 -11.02 -5.91
C CYS A 19 12.91 -11.57 -4.62
N GLY A 20 11.99 -12.55 -4.71
CA GLY A 20 11.38 -13.15 -3.52
C GLY A 20 10.22 -12.34 -2.94
N LEU A 21 9.67 -11.39 -3.67
CA LEU A 21 8.51 -10.63 -3.24
C LEU A 21 7.26 -11.49 -3.40
N ASN A 22 6.54 -11.71 -2.32
CA ASN A 22 5.43 -12.67 -2.28
C ASN A 22 4.18 -12.17 -1.57
N ARG A 23 4.17 -10.93 -1.10
CA ARG A 23 3.02 -10.31 -0.42
C ARG A 23 2.92 -8.84 -0.77
N ILE A 24 1.69 -8.33 -0.79
CA ILE A 24 1.39 -6.91 -0.90
C ILE A 24 0.55 -6.53 0.32
N TYR A 25 0.97 -5.50 1.03
CA TYR A 25 0.25 -4.99 2.19
C TYR A 25 -0.28 -3.60 1.88
N LEU A 26 -1.59 -3.42 2.09
CA LEU A 26 -2.31 -2.19 1.78
C LEU A 26 -2.48 -1.37 3.06
N HIS A 27 -2.20 -0.08 2.96
CA HIS A 27 -2.25 0.85 4.07
C HIS A 27 -2.96 2.14 3.68
N TRP A 28 -3.32 2.92 4.68
CA TRP A 28 -3.51 4.35 4.57
C TRP A 28 -2.56 5.05 5.55
N SER A 29 -2.11 6.27 5.21
CA SER A 29 -1.09 6.95 6.02
C SER A 29 -1.63 7.50 7.34
N ALA A 30 -2.93 7.71 7.45
CA ALA A 30 -3.58 8.46 8.52
C ALA A 30 -3.03 9.90 8.66
N GLY A 31 -2.42 10.40 7.63
CA GLY A 31 -1.91 11.75 7.50
C GLY A 31 -2.71 12.57 6.50
N ARG A 32 -2.25 13.79 6.23
CA ARG A 32 -2.90 14.66 5.27
C ARG A 32 -2.58 14.25 3.83
N TYR A 33 -3.43 14.63 2.88
CA TYR A 33 -3.22 14.37 1.46
C TYR A 33 -1.86 14.89 0.96
N THR A 34 -1.41 16.02 1.49
CA THR A 34 -0.17 16.68 1.09
C THR A 34 1.08 16.12 1.75
N ASN A 35 0.92 15.30 2.77
CA ASN A 35 2.04 14.70 3.48
C ASN A 35 2.35 13.32 2.91
N ILE A 36 3.29 13.27 1.95
CA ILE A 36 3.70 12.01 1.31
C ILE A 36 4.68 11.30 2.22
N GLU A 37 4.23 10.21 2.82
CA GLU A 37 5.01 9.42 3.75
C GLU A 37 6.06 8.57 3.03
N ASP A 38 7.25 8.47 3.63
CA ASP A 38 8.33 7.63 3.12
C ASP A 38 8.46 6.28 3.86
N ALA A 39 7.48 5.95 4.70
CA ALA A 39 7.45 4.69 5.43
C ALA A 39 7.04 3.48 4.57
N TYR A 40 6.58 3.72 3.36
CA TYR A 40 6.05 2.70 2.43
C TYR A 40 6.88 2.66 1.16
N HIS A 41 6.81 1.54 0.42
CA HIS A 41 7.45 1.45 -0.89
C HIS A 41 6.77 2.37 -1.91
N ILE A 42 5.44 2.42 -1.87
CA ILE A 42 4.63 3.19 -2.80
C ILE A 42 3.61 4.02 -2.00
N SER A 43 3.59 5.32 -2.27
CA SER A 43 2.66 6.25 -1.65
C SER A 43 1.79 6.89 -2.73
N ILE A 44 0.47 6.72 -2.62
CA ILE A 44 -0.48 7.20 -3.63
C ILE A 44 -1.08 8.52 -3.16
N GLY A 45 -0.84 9.57 -3.92
CA GLY A 45 -1.33 10.91 -3.64
C GLY A 45 -2.81 11.08 -3.91
N LYS A 46 -3.37 12.21 -3.48
CA LYS A 46 -4.80 12.56 -3.56
C LYS A 46 -5.39 12.38 -4.97
N ASP A 47 -4.64 12.77 -6.00
CA ASP A 47 -5.10 12.73 -7.38
C ASP A 47 -4.73 11.43 -8.10
N GLY A 48 -4.25 10.43 -7.37
CA GLY A 48 -3.85 9.13 -7.90
C GLY A 48 -2.39 9.06 -8.30
N ASP A 49 -1.57 10.03 -7.92
CA ASP A 49 -0.13 10.01 -8.23
C ASP A 49 0.56 8.82 -7.60
N ILE A 50 1.31 8.09 -8.41
CA ILE A 50 2.06 6.92 -7.96
C ILE A 50 3.48 7.35 -7.62
N ASN A 51 3.77 7.48 -6.33
CA ASN A 51 5.08 7.89 -5.84
C ASN A 51 5.85 6.67 -5.34
N VAL A 52 6.93 6.32 -6.02
CA VAL A 52 7.84 5.25 -5.60
C VAL A 52 8.85 5.85 -4.64
N MET A 53 8.79 5.44 -3.37
CA MET A 53 9.59 6.01 -2.30
C MET A 53 10.87 5.21 -2.03
N HIS A 54 10.80 3.89 -2.19
CA HIS A 54 11.92 2.97 -1.94
C HIS A 54 11.91 1.84 -2.96
N PRO A 55 13.08 1.23 -3.25
CA PRO A 55 13.10 0.00 -4.06
C PRO A 55 12.22 -1.08 -3.43
N LEU A 56 11.51 -1.83 -4.27
CA LEU A 56 10.51 -2.80 -3.79
C LEU A 56 11.10 -3.93 -2.96
N ASP A 57 12.39 -4.25 -3.15
CA ASP A 57 13.09 -5.27 -2.40
C ASP A 57 13.70 -4.78 -1.08
N LYS A 58 13.58 -3.48 -0.79
CA LYS A 58 14.01 -2.94 0.50
C LYS A 58 13.04 -3.37 1.59
N VAL A 59 13.57 -3.88 2.71
CA VAL A 59 12.74 -4.26 3.86
C VAL A 59 12.40 -3.01 4.66
N LEU A 60 11.11 -2.72 4.79
CA LEU A 60 10.58 -1.57 5.53
C LEU A 60 9.78 -2.05 6.75
N ALA A 61 9.74 -1.24 7.80
CA ALA A 61 9.01 -1.55 9.04
C ALA A 61 7.53 -1.14 8.95
N ALA A 62 6.88 -1.36 7.80
CA ALA A 62 5.49 -0.95 7.56
C ALA A 62 4.47 -1.93 8.16
N THR A 63 4.82 -3.20 8.28
CA THR A 63 3.94 -4.24 8.83
C THR A 63 4.73 -5.11 9.78
N TRP A 64 4.43 -5.02 11.07
CA TRP A 64 5.14 -5.72 12.12
C TRP A 64 5.18 -7.24 11.88
N LYS A 65 6.36 -7.84 12.01
CA LYS A 65 6.68 -9.26 11.80
C LYS A 65 6.57 -9.78 10.35
N ARG A 66 6.13 -8.95 9.38
CA ARG A 66 5.89 -9.40 8.00
C ARG A 66 6.52 -8.49 6.97
N ASN A 67 7.67 -7.88 7.29
CA ASN A 67 8.31 -6.91 6.41
C ASN A 67 9.10 -7.56 5.26
N THR A 68 9.72 -8.73 5.51
CA THR A 68 10.55 -9.41 4.50
C THR A 68 9.70 -10.00 3.39
N GLY A 69 10.06 -9.73 2.14
CA GLY A 69 9.34 -10.24 0.97
C GLY A 69 8.02 -9.54 0.70
N SER A 70 7.75 -8.39 1.33
CA SER A 70 6.51 -7.65 1.17
C SER A 70 6.71 -6.32 0.47
N VAL A 71 5.68 -5.88 -0.25
CA VAL A 71 5.57 -4.53 -0.81
C VAL A 71 4.45 -3.80 -0.07
N ALA A 72 4.79 -2.67 0.53
CA ALA A 72 3.82 -1.83 1.24
C ALA A 72 3.34 -0.71 0.32
N VAL A 73 2.03 -0.66 0.10
CA VAL A 73 1.36 0.37 -0.71
C VAL A 73 0.40 1.13 0.19
N SER A 74 0.53 2.44 0.22
CA SER A 74 -0.30 3.30 1.08
C SER A 74 -0.99 4.41 0.29
N MET A 75 -2.22 4.72 0.66
CA MET A 75 -2.90 5.94 0.21
C MET A 75 -2.62 7.07 1.21
N MET A 76 -2.29 8.25 0.71
CA MET A 76 -2.04 9.45 1.53
C MET A 76 -3.38 10.08 1.89
N CYS A 77 -3.97 9.64 3.00
CA CYS A 77 -5.32 10.03 3.39
C CYS A 77 -5.61 9.67 4.85
N CYS A 78 -6.84 9.90 5.26
CA CYS A 78 -7.38 9.51 6.56
C CYS A 78 -6.80 10.30 7.74
N PHE A 79 -6.41 11.56 7.52
CA PHE A 79 -6.08 12.46 8.62
C PHE A 79 -7.29 12.53 9.56
N ASP A 80 -7.05 12.51 10.85
CA ASP A 80 -8.04 12.50 11.94
C ASP A 80 -9.09 11.36 11.86
N ALA A 81 -8.81 10.29 11.11
CA ALA A 81 -9.69 9.13 11.08
C ALA A 81 -9.74 8.40 12.42
N VAL A 82 -10.91 7.83 12.73
CA VAL A 82 -11.12 7.07 13.97
C VAL A 82 -11.67 5.69 13.61
N CYS A 83 -10.99 4.64 14.06
CA CYS A 83 -11.46 3.26 13.92
C CYS A 83 -12.15 2.81 15.20
N TYR A 84 -13.47 2.72 15.16
CA TYR A 84 -14.27 2.21 16.29
C TYR A 84 -14.29 0.68 16.29
N SER A 85 -14.36 0.09 15.09
CA SER A 85 -14.25 -1.35 14.84
C SER A 85 -13.89 -1.53 13.37
N ARG A 86 -13.68 -2.77 12.90
CA ARG A 86 -13.40 -3.03 11.48
C ARG A 86 -14.51 -2.61 10.55
N SER A 87 -15.76 -2.66 11.03
CA SER A 87 -16.94 -2.30 10.24
C SER A 87 -17.41 -0.88 10.51
N ASN A 88 -16.80 -0.16 11.45
CA ASN A 88 -17.21 1.19 11.83
C ASN A 88 -15.99 2.10 11.91
N VAL A 89 -15.71 2.76 10.78
CA VAL A 89 -14.57 3.67 10.64
C VAL A 89 -15.07 5.03 10.20
N ASP A 90 -14.66 6.06 10.93
CA ASP A 90 -14.77 7.44 10.47
C ASP A 90 -13.46 7.79 9.75
N PHE A 91 -13.54 8.01 8.45
CA PHE A 91 -12.35 8.28 7.63
C PHE A 91 -11.79 9.69 7.79
N GLY A 92 -12.42 10.53 8.62
CA GLY A 92 -11.91 11.86 8.94
C GLY A 92 -12.20 12.90 7.86
N SER A 93 -11.50 14.03 7.94
CA SER A 93 -11.72 15.18 7.06
C SER A 93 -11.05 15.04 5.69
N GLU A 94 -10.11 14.11 5.55
CA GLU A 94 -9.42 13.82 4.29
C GLU A 94 -9.51 12.32 3.97
N PRO A 95 -10.71 11.83 3.61
CA PRO A 95 -10.93 10.40 3.34
C PRO A 95 -10.26 9.98 2.03
N PRO A 96 -10.15 8.65 1.77
CA PRO A 96 -9.64 8.19 0.48
C PRO A 96 -10.45 8.78 -0.68
N THR A 97 -9.77 9.28 -1.70
CA THR A 97 -10.43 9.78 -2.90
C THR A 97 -10.67 8.65 -3.90
N MET A 98 -11.62 8.85 -4.82
CA MET A 98 -11.84 7.87 -5.90
C MET A 98 -10.57 7.69 -6.75
N ALA A 99 -9.84 8.78 -7.00
CA ALA A 99 -8.59 8.71 -7.75
C ALA A 99 -7.55 7.84 -7.03
N GLN A 100 -7.47 7.92 -5.70
CA GLN A 100 -6.58 7.08 -4.90
C GLN A 100 -6.99 5.61 -4.97
N ILE A 101 -8.27 5.32 -4.83
CA ILE A 101 -8.80 3.94 -4.86
C ILE A 101 -8.55 3.31 -6.23
N GLU A 102 -8.80 4.04 -7.30
CA GLU A 102 -8.54 3.57 -8.67
C GLU A 102 -7.05 3.33 -8.90
N ALA A 103 -6.20 4.26 -8.48
CA ALA A 103 -4.75 4.12 -8.63
C ALA A 103 -4.23 2.93 -7.82
N MET A 104 -4.68 2.75 -6.58
CA MET A 104 -4.29 1.61 -5.76
C MET A 104 -4.70 0.29 -6.41
N SER A 105 -5.91 0.21 -6.95
CA SER A 105 -6.38 -0.99 -7.65
C SER A 105 -5.48 -1.33 -8.84
N LYS A 106 -5.11 -0.33 -9.64
CA LYS A 106 -4.23 -0.52 -10.80
C LYS A 106 -2.81 -0.90 -10.39
N VAL A 107 -2.29 -0.27 -9.35
CA VAL A 107 -0.97 -0.59 -8.78
C VAL A 107 -0.93 -2.04 -8.30
N VAL A 108 -1.93 -2.47 -7.56
CA VAL A 108 -2.03 -3.85 -7.06
C VAL A 108 -2.12 -4.85 -8.21
N CYS A 109 -2.93 -4.56 -9.24
CA CYS A 109 -3.01 -5.43 -10.42
C CYS A 109 -1.67 -5.58 -11.12
N ILE A 110 -0.94 -4.50 -11.31
CA ILE A 110 0.38 -4.53 -11.94
C ILE A 110 1.36 -5.34 -11.09
N LEU A 111 1.38 -5.12 -9.78
CA LEU A 111 2.24 -5.89 -8.88
C LEU A 111 1.93 -7.39 -8.95
N CYS A 112 0.66 -7.76 -8.92
CA CYS A 112 0.26 -9.17 -9.01
C CYS A 112 0.66 -9.78 -10.35
N GLU A 113 0.39 -9.10 -11.46
CA GLU A 113 0.72 -9.60 -12.80
C GLU A 113 2.22 -9.77 -12.99
N GLU A 114 3.01 -8.76 -12.62
CA GLU A 114 4.45 -8.76 -12.87
C GLU A 114 5.23 -9.60 -11.88
N LEU A 115 4.78 -9.69 -10.62
CA LEU A 115 5.45 -10.47 -9.58
C LEU A 115 4.90 -11.90 -9.46
N GLY A 116 3.88 -12.27 -10.24
CA GLY A 116 3.29 -13.60 -10.21
C GLY A 116 2.49 -13.88 -8.94
N LEU A 117 1.83 -12.87 -8.39
CA LEU A 117 1.00 -13.00 -7.18
C LEU A 117 -0.48 -13.14 -7.57
N GLU A 118 -1.24 -13.77 -6.68
CA GLU A 118 -2.70 -13.89 -6.84
C GLU A 118 -3.38 -12.74 -6.13
N LEU A 119 -4.43 -12.18 -6.76
CA LEU A 119 -5.25 -11.14 -6.16
C LEU A 119 -6.24 -11.79 -5.17
N THR A 120 -5.72 -12.32 -4.07
CA THR A 120 -6.47 -13.01 -3.02
C THR A 120 -5.97 -12.55 -1.65
N ALA A 121 -6.71 -12.85 -0.60
CA ALA A 121 -6.31 -12.55 0.78
C ALA A 121 -5.05 -13.29 1.23
N ARG A 122 -4.56 -14.26 0.46
CA ARG A 122 -3.28 -14.93 0.75
C ARG A 122 -2.09 -14.03 0.42
N ASP A 123 -2.14 -13.33 -0.72
CA ASP A 123 -1.02 -12.56 -1.25
C ASP A 123 -1.21 -11.05 -1.08
N VAL A 124 -2.45 -10.57 -0.98
CA VAL A 124 -2.77 -9.14 -0.82
C VAL A 124 -3.59 -8.97 0.45
N LEU A 125 -3.03 -8.26 1.43
CA LEU A 125 -3.63 -8.10 2.75
C LEU A 125 -3.63 -6.63 3.17
N THR A 126 -4.68 -6.21 3.90
CA THR A 126 -4.67 -4.92 4.59
C THR A 126 -3.91 -5.06 5.91
N HIS A 127 -3.43 -3.95 6.46
CA HIS A 127 -2.77 -3.95 7.77
C HIS A 127 -3.71 -4.49 8.86
N SER A 128 -4.97 -4.12 8.80
CA SER A 128 -5.96 -4.57 9.78
C SER A 128 -6.20 -6.10 9.71
N GLU A 129 -6.22 -6.69 8.52
CA GLU A 129 -6.33 -8.15 8.34
C GLU A 129 -5.13 -8.88 8.94
N ILE A 130 -3.93 -8.35 8.75
CA ILE A 130 -2.69 -8.93 9.31
C ILE A 130 -2.70 -8.82 10.82
N ALA A 131 -3.09 -7.68 11.36
CA ALA A 131 -3.18 -7.48 12.81
C ALA A 131 -4.13 -8.48 13.45
N ASP A 132 -5.23 -8.82 12.80
CA ASP A 132 -6.18 -9.83 13.26
C ASP A 132 -5.57 -11.23 13.26
N ILE A 133 -4.90 -11.62 12.17
CA ILE A 133 -4.25 -12.92 12.03
C ILE A 133 -3.13 -13.06 13.06
N ASP A 134 -2.31 -12.03 13.23
CA ASP A 134 -1.12 -12.06 14.11
C ASP A 134 -1.43 -11.66 15.56
N GLY A 135 -2.63 -11.20 15.85
CA GLY A 135 -3.09 -10.90 17.22
C GLY A 135 -2.61 -9.58 17.80
N TYR A 136 -2.28 -8.58 16.96
CA TYR A 136 -1.87 -7.26 17.44
C TYR A 136 -2.81 -6.15 16.93
N GLY A 137 -3.88 -5.88 17.57
CA GLY A 137 -4.70 -4.70 17.36
C GLY A 137 -5.31 -4.52 15.96
N VAL A 138 -6.07 -3.44 15.80
CA VAL A 138 -6.68 -2.99 14.53
C VAL A 138 -5.84 -1.83 13.98
N GLY A 139 -5.39 -1.96 12.79
CA GLY A 139 -4.51 -0.93 12.31
C GLY A 139 -4.76 -0.42 10.94
#